data_d464cb8a1a50a0407acac3f757f2c487
#
_entry.id   d464cb8a1a50a0407acac3f757f2c487
#
_cell.length_a   1.000
_cell.length_b   1.000
_cell.length_c   1.000
_cell.angle_alpha   90.00
_cell.angle_beta   90.00
_cell.angle_gamma   90.00
#
_symmetry.space_group_name_H-M   'P 1'
#
loop_
_entity.id
_entity.type
_entity.pdbx_description
1 polymer ?
#
loop_
_entity_poly.entity_id
_entity_poly.type
_entity_poly.pdbx_seq_one_letter_code
_entity_poly.pdbx_strand_id
1 'polypeptide(L)'
;MPELEGATTWYNGEVTKEDLTGGKPTLIHFWSISCGLCKEAMPNVNEFRDKYKDKLNVIAVHMPRSEKDLDLEEIKKVAEDHDITQPIFVDNAHKLTDAFENQHVPSYYVFDEECQLRHFQAGGGGMKMLTKRVNRVLGIKE
;
A
#
# COMPACT_ATOMS: atom_id res chain seq x y z
N MET A 1 10.45 8.64 -1.61
CA MET A 1 10.10 7.22 -1.33
C MET A 1 11.33 6.46 -0.91
N PRO A 2 11.30 5.78 0.24
CA PRO A 2 12.39 4.87 0.62
C PRO A 2 12.55 3.74 -0.39
N GLU A 3 13.73 3.12 -0.43
CA GLU A 3 13.95 1.94 -1.25
C GLU A 3 13.05 0.80 -0.76
N LEU A 4 12.46 0.04 -1.69
CA LEU A 4 11.59 -1.08 -1.38
C LEU A 4 12.43 -2.36 -1.23
N GLU A 5 13.15 -2.44 -0.13
CA GLU A 5 14.09 -3.54 0.13
C GLU A 5 13.91 -4.10 1.53
N GLY A 6 14.36 -5.34 1.73
CA GLY A 6 14.29 -6.00 3.02
C GLY A 6 13.01 -6.78 3.28
N ALA A 7 12.24 -7.07 2.23
CA ALA A 7 11.03 -7.88 2.38
C ALA A 7 11.37 -9.29 2.87
N THR A 8 10.54 -9.81 3.76
CA THR A 8 10.59 -11.22 4.14
C THR A 8 10.28 -12.07 2.92
N THR A 9 9.24 -11.66 2.18
CA THR A 9 8.87 -12.23 0.91
C THR A 9 7.98 -11.23 0.18
N TRP A 10 7.71 -11.47 -1.09
CA TRP A 10 6.72 -10.73 -1.88
C TRP A 10 5.63 -11.69 -2.34
N TYR A 11 4.41 -11.19 -2.38
CA TYR A 11 3.31 -11.89 -3.05
C TYR A 11 2.83 -11.04 -4.22
N ASN A 12 2.36 -11.70 -5.28
CA ASN A 12 1.82 -11.05 -6.48
C ASN A 12 2.83 -10.27 -7.31
N GLY A 13 4.12 -10.47 -7.06
CA GLY A 13 5.18 -9.80 -7.81
C GLY A 13 6.07 -8.96 -6.90
N GLU A 14 7.21 -8.57 -7.43
CA GLU A 14 8.22 -7.78 -6.74
C GLU A 14 8.49 -6.52 -7.55
N VAL A 15 8.59 -5.37 -6.87
CA VAL A 15 8.91 -4.10 -7.52
C VAL A 15 10.00 -3.37 -6.74
N THR A 16 10.77 -2.54 -7.45
CA THR A 16 11.79 -1.70 -6.84
C THR A 16 11.40 -0.24 -6.99
N LYS A 17 12.03 0.63 -6.21
CA LYS A 17 11.85 2.07 -6.36
C LYS A 17 12.21 2.53 -7.78
N GLU A 18 13.27 1.93 -8.36
CA GLU A 18 13.69 2.24 -9.72
C GLU A 18 12.57 1.93 -10.72
N ASP A 19 11.87 0.81 -10.54
CA ASP A 19 10.74 0.44 -11.40
C ASP A 19 9.62 1.49 -11.37
N LEU A 20 9.47 2.18 -10.25
CA LEU A 20 8.39 3.14 -10.03
C LEU A 20 8.77 4.58 -10.39
N THR A 21 10.06 4.89 -10.40
CA THR A 21 10.55 6.26 -10.63
C THR A 21 10.49 6.62 -12.12
N GLY A 22 9.94 7.79 -12.43
CA GLY A 22 9.85 8.27 -13.80
C GLY A 22 8.71 7.68 -14.61
N GLY A 23 7.85 6.90 -13.97
CA GLY A 23 6.71 6.28 -14.63
C GLY A 23 5.39 6.89 -14.20
N LYS A 24 4.62 6.15 -13.43
CA LYS A 24 3.29 6.56 -12.95
C LYS A 24 3.35 6.95 -11.47
N PRO A 25 2.42 7.78 -10.99
CA PRO A 25 2.24 7.97 -9.55
C PRO A 25 2.00 6.63 -8.85
N THR A 26 2.31 6.58 -7.55
CA THR A 26 2.22 5.35 -6.76
C THR A 26 1.46 5.59 -5.47
N LEU A 27 0.55 4.67 -5.16
CA LEU A 27 -0.11 4.59 -3.86
C LEU A 27 0.49 3.39 -3.13
N ILE A 28 1.09 3.63 -1.95
CA ILE A 28 1.56 2.56 -1.08
C ILE A 28 0.65 2.55 0.15
N HIS A 29 0.04 1.39 0.45
CA HIS A 29 -0.82 1.28 1.61
C HIS A 29 -0.30 0.19 2.56
N PHE A 30 -0.27 0.55 3.85
CA PHE A 30 0.12 -0.36 4.92
C PHE A 30 -1.12 -0.98 5.53
N TRP A 31 -1.08 -2.30 5.76
CA TRP A 31 -2.19 -3.05 6.32
C TRP A 31 -1.68 -4.20 7.18
N SER A 32 -2.59 -4.83 7.93
CA SER A 32 -2.28 -6.03 8.72
C SER A 32 -3.45 -6.98 8.67
N ILE A 33 -3.20 -8.27 8.79
CA ILE A 33 -4.26 -9.28 8.86
C ILE A 33 -5.13 -9.10 10.10
N SER A 34 -4.61 -8.49 11.15
CA SER A 34 -5.34 -8.23 12.40
C SER A 34 -6.10 -6.90 12.38
N CYS A 35 -6.02 -6.13 11.30
CA CYS A 35 -6.60 -4.78 11.24
C CYS A 35 -7.98 -4.80 10.58
N GLY A 36 -9.03 -4.65 11.39
CA GLY A 36 -10.41 -4.60 10.89
C GLY A 36 -10.67 -3.41 9.98
N LEU A 37 -10.16 -2.23 10.34
CA LEU A 37 -10.32 -1.02 9.53
C LEU A 37 -9.63 -1.15 8.17
N CYS A 38 -8.50 -1.86 8.12
CA CYS A 38 -7.81 -2.14 6.85
C CYS A 38 -8.70 -2.99 5.94
N LYS A 39 -9.31 -4.03 6.50
CA LYS A 39 -10.19 -4.92 5.76
C LYS A 39 -11.42 -4.19 5.23
N GLU A 40 -12.00 -3.31 6.03
CA GLU A 40 -13.14 -2.48 5.61
C GLU A 40 -12.78 -1.53 4.47
N ALA A 41 -11.56 -1.00 4.47
CA ALA A 41 -11.10 -0.06 3.45
C ALA A 41 -10.65 -0.75 2.16
N MET A 42 -10.38 -2.05 2.21
CA MET A 42 -9.77 -2.78 1.09
C MET A 42 -10.56 -2.69 -0.23
N PRO A 43 -11.91 -2.75 -0.23
CA PRO A 43 -12.65 -2.59 -1.49
C PRO A 43 -12.37 -1.26 -2.18
N ASN A 44 -12.20 -0.17 -1.43
CA ASN A 44 -11.88 1.14 -1.99
C ASN A 44 -10.46 1.17 -2.58
N VAL A 45 -9.50 0.55 -1.91
CA VAL A 45 -8.12 0.46 -2.40
C VAL A 45 -8.07 -0.37 -3.68
N ASN A 46 -8.79 -1.49 -3.69
CA ASN A 46 -8.87 -2.35 -4.86
C ASN A 46 -9.52 -1.62 -6.05
N GLU A 47 -10.49 -0.76 -5.78
CA GLU A 47 -11.11 0.07 -6.81
C GLU A 47 -10.11 1.03 -7.45
N PHE A 48 -9.24 1.69 -6.66
CA PHE A 48 -8.17 2.51 -7.20
C PHE A 48 -7.26 1.69 -8.11
N ARG A 49 -6.85 0.51 -7.66
CA ARG A 49 -6.01 -0.39 -8.42
C ARG A 49 -6.63 -0.72 -9.78
N ASP A 50 -7.90 -1.12 -9.77
CA ASP A 50 -8.57 -1.60 -10.99
C ASP A 50 -8.95 -0.45 -11.92
N LYS A 51 -9.45 0.63 -11.37
CA LYS A 51 -9.88 1.80 -12.15
C LYS A 51 -8.72 2.53 -12.82
N TYR A 52 -7.59 2.62 -12.11
CA TYR A 52 -6.44 3.39 -12.59
C TYR A 52 -5.22 2.52 -12.91
N LYS A 53 -5.42 1.26 -13.24
CA LYS A 53 -4.31 0.31 -13.45
C LYS A 53 -3.28 0.77 -14.47
N ASP A 54 -3.68 1.58 -15.47
CA ASP A 54 -2.78 2.10 -16.48
C ASP A 54 -2.14 3.43 -16.09
N LYS A 55 -2.57 4.03 -14.99
CA LYS A 55 -2.17 5.37 -14.56
C LYS A 55 -1.59 5.45 -13.16
N LEU A 56 -1.79 4.42 -12.35
CA LEU A 56 -1.39 4.40 -10.94
C LEU A 56 -0.81 3.05 -10.58
N ASN A 57 0.33 3.06 -9.91
CA ASN A 57 0.87 1.87 -9.27
C ASN A 57 0.27 1.76 -7.87
N VAL A 58 -0.17 0.56 -7.49
CA VAL A 58 -0.66 0.31 -6.13
C VAL A 58 0.17 -0.80 -5.53
N ILE A 59 0.80 -0.53 -4.38
CA ILE A 59 1.66 -1.47 -3.67
C ILE A 59 1.14 -1.62 -2.25
N ALA A 60 0.97 -2.86 -1.81
CA ALA A 60 0.57 -3.16 -0.44
C ALA A 60 1.79 -3.51 0.39
N VAL A 61 1.83 -3.02 1.63
CA VAL A 61 2.87 -3.39 2.59
C VAL A 61 2.16 -4.02 3.79
N HIS A 62 2.47 -5.27 4.08
CA HIS A 62 1.92 -5.93 5.27
C HIS A 62 2.82 -5.63 6.45
N MET A 63 2.30 -4.85 7.41
CA MET A 63 2.99 -4.45 8.62
C MET A 63 2.44 -5.25 9.81
N PRO A 64 3.18 -6.24 10.33
CA PRO A 64 2.70 -7.01 11.46
C PRO A 64 2.66 -6.16 12.72
N ARG A 65 1.58 -6.32 13.53
CA ARG A 65 1.40 -5.61 14.78
C ARG A 65 1.62 -6.52 16.00
N SER A 66 1.63 -7.82 15.76
CA SER A 66 1.82 -8.82 16.80
C SER A 66 2.43 -10.08 16.19
N GLU A 67 2.80 -11.03 17.04
CA GLU A 67 3.39 -12.28 16.60
C GLU A 67 2.47 -13.07 15.68
N LYS A 68 1.15 -13.01 15.89
CA LYS A 68 0.17 -13.69 15.03
C LYS A 68 0.19 -13.16 13.61
N ASP A 69 0.54 -11.91 13.42
CA ASP A 69 0.60 -11.26 12.11
C ASP A 69 1.83 -11.69 11.29
N LEU A 70 2.73 -12.48 11.85
CA LEU A 70 3.94 -12.96 11.17
C LEU A 70 3.68 -14.21 10.31
N ASP A 71 2.53 -14.84 10.45
CA ASP A 71 2.19 -16.08 9.77
C ASP A 71 2.01 -15.86 8.26
N LEU A 72 2.97 -16.32 7.47
CA LEU A 72 3.00 -16.11 6.02
C LEU A 72 1.79 -16.74 5.31
N GLU A 73 1.37 -17.93 5.73
CA GLU A 73 0.22 -18.59 5.12
C GLU A 73 -1.07 -17.82 5.39
N GLU A 74 -1.23 -17.29 6.61
CA GLU A 74 -2.39 -16.49 6.97
C GLU A 74 -2.41 -15.16 6.22
N ILE A 75 -1.24 -14.52 6.05
CA ILE A 75 -1.12 -13.28 5.27
C ILE A 75 -1.60 -13.53 3.84
N LYS A 76 -1.13 -14.62 3.24
CA LYS A 76 -1.50 -14.98 1.87
C LYS A 76 -2.99 -15.25 1.75
N LYS A 77 -3.55 -15.99 2.70
CA LYS A 77 -4.98 -16.35 2.73
C LYS A 77 -5.86 -15.11 2.86
N VAL A 78 -5.54 -14.23 3.81
CA VAL A 78 -6.32 -13.01 4.02
C VAL A 78 -6.23 -12.09 2.80
N ALA A 79 -5.05 -12.00 2.19
CA ALA A 79 -4.87 -11.21 0.97
C ALA A 79 -5.76 -11.74 -0.16
N GLU A 80 -5.83 -13.05 -0.34
CA GLU A 80 -6.70 -13.67 -1.34
C GLU A 80 -8.17 -13.42 -1.03
N ASP A 81 -8.56 -13.57 0.23
CA ASP A 81 -9.95 -13.36 0.68
C ASP A 81 -10.42 -11.92 0.47
N HIS A 82 -9.52 -10.97 0.52
CA HIS A 82 -9.83 -9.55 0.32
C HIS A 82 -9.44 -9.03 -1.06
N ASP A 83 -9.15 -9.94 -1.98
CA ASP A 83 -8.87 -9.62 -3.39
C ASP A 83 -7.70 -8.66 -3.58
N ILE A 84 -6.66 -8.80 -2.77
CA ILE A 84 -5.44 -8.02 -2.90
C ILE A 84 -4.56 -8.69 -3.96
N THR A 85 -4.58 -8.15 -5.18
CA THR A 85 -3.83 -8.72 -6.31
C THR A 85 -2.60 -7.89 -6.69
N GLN A 86 -2.46 -6.69 -6.13
CA GLN A 86 -1.27 -5.86 -6.31
C GLN A 86 -0.07 -6.48 -5.58
N PRO A 87 1.16 -6.09 -5.93
CA PRO A 87 2.33 -6.58 -5.21
C PRO A 87 2.23 -6.30 -3.72
N ILE A 88 2.58 -7.29 -2.92
CA ILE A 88 2.55 -7.20 -1.45
C ILE A 88 3.96 -7.39 -0.92
N PHE A 89 4.50 -6.35 -0.31
CA PHE A 89 5.75 -6.39 0.44
C PHE A 89 5.44 -6.90 1.84
N VAL A 90 5.94 -8.09 2.20
CA VAL A 90 5.71 -8.64 3.55
C VAL A 90 6.86 -8.17 4.44
N ASP A 91 6.54 -7.32 5.41
CA ASP A 91 7.53 -6.59 6.21
C ASP A 91 7.65 -7.15 7.63
N ASN A 92 7.87 -8.48 7.76
CA ASN A 92 7.95 -9.14 9.07
C ASN A 92 9.11 -8.62 9.93
N ALA A 93 10.16 -8.07 9.33
CA ALA A 93 11.28 -7.49 10.05
C ALA A 93 11.13 -5.99 10.32
N HIS A 94 10.01 -5.38 9.93
CA HIS A 94 9.73 -3.96 10.09
C HIS A 94 10.73 -3.01 9.42
N LYS A 95 11.47 -3.50 8.43
CA LYS A 95 12.49 -2.69 7.74
C LYS A 95 11.87 -1.55 6.95
N LEU A 96 10.83 -1.85 6.17
CA LEU A 96 10.15 -0.82 5.39
C LEU A 96 9.29 0.07 6.29
N THR A 97 8.64 -0.52 7.28
CA THR A 97 7.88 0.23 8.30
C THR A 97 8.76 1.30 8.94
N ASP A 98 9.98 0.92 9.33
CA ASP A 98 10.94 1.84 9.95
C ASP A 98 11.43 2.90 8.96
N ALA A 99 11.71 2.51 7.72
CA ALA A 99 12.14 3.44 6.68
C ALA A 99 11.08 4.49 6.37
N PHE A 100 9.81 4.12 6.40
CA PHE A 100 8.68 5.05 6.22
C PHE A 100 8.33 5.78 7.52
N GLU A 101 8.88 5.37 8.65
CA GLU A 101 8.49 5.83 9.98
C GLU A 101 6.99 5.66 10.21
N ASN A 102 6.43 4.57 9.66
CA ASN A 102 5.00 4.31 9.75
C ASN A 102 4.64 3.72 11.12
N GLN A 103 3.59 4.25 11.74
CA GLN A 103 3.18 3.86 13.09
C GLN A 103 1.77 3.28 13.17
N HIS A 104 1.02 3.35 12.07
CA HIS A 104 -0.41 2.98 12.07
C HIS A 104 -0.79 2.16 10.86
N VAL A 105 -1.84 1.36 11.00
CA VAL A 105 -2.54 0.73 9.90
C VAL A 105 -4.05 1.00 10.07
N PRO A 106 -4.79 1.27 9.00
CA PRO A 106 -4.28 1.51 7.64
C PRO A 106 -3.54 2.85 7.53
N SER A 107 -2.54 2.90 6.66
CA SER A 107 -1.84 4.13 6.31
C SER A 107 -1.67 4.19 4.81
N TYR A 108 -1.72 5.40 4.26
CA TYR A 108 -1.70 5.63 2.82
C TYR A 108 -0.69 6.70 2.47
N TYR A 109 0.20 6.37 1.53
CA TYR A 109 1.24 7.27 1.03
C TYR A 109 1.05 7.43 -0.47
N VAL A 110 0.84 8.64 -0.93
CA VAL A 110 0.68 8.94 -2.35
C VAL A 110 1.93 9.65 -2.85
N PHE A 111 2.58 9.05 -3.84
CA PHE A 111 3.81 9.58 -4.45
C PHE A 111 3.53 9.97 -5.89
N ASP A 112 4.22 11.03 -6.36
CA ASP A 112 4.15 11.40 -7.77
C ASP A 112 5.06 10.50 -8.63
N GLU A 113 5.14 10.74 -9.93
CA GLU A 113 5.95 9.95 -10.85
C GLU A 113 7.45 10.02 -10.56
N GLU A 114 7.90 11.02 -9.81
CA GLU A 114 9.30 11.16 -9.37
C GLU A 114 9.52 10.53 -7.99
N CYS A 115 8.54 9.78 -7.49
CA CYS A 115 8.57 9.15 -6.16
C CYS A 115 8.73 10.15 -5.01
N GLN A 116 8.21 11.38 -5.20
CA GLN A 116 8.15 12.36 -4.13
C GLN A 116 6.80 12.29 -3.43
N LEU A 117 6.81 12.33 -2.11
CA LEU A 117 5.59 12.22 -1.31
C LEU A 117 4.70 13.46 -1.50
N ARG A 118 3.45 13.21 -1.90
CA ARG A 118 2.44 14.25 -2.11
C ARG A 118 1.36 14.26 -1.05
N HIS A 119 1.09 13.10 -0.45
CA HIS A 119 0.06 13.01 0.57
C HIS A 119 0.30 11.81 1.46
N PHE A 120 0.02 11.97 2.74
CA PHE A 120 0.01 10.92 3.73
C PHE A 120 -1.25 11.04 4.57
N GLN A 121 -1.89 9.91 4.84
CA GLN A 121 -2.96 9.86 5.83
C GLN A 121 -3.01 8.49 6.49
N ALA A 122 -3.50 8.46 7.72
CA ALA A 122 -3.66 7.24 8.49
C ALA A 122 -5.09 7.11 8.99
N GLY A 123 -5.52 5.87 9.25
CA GLY A 123 -6.85 5.58 9.78
C GLY A 123 -7.87 5.22 8.72
N GLY A 124 -9.03 4.74 9.15
CA GLY A 124 -10.05 4.17 8.27
C GLY A 124 -11.07 5.14 7.72
N GLY A 125 -11.15 6.37 8.21
CA GLY A 125 -12.23 7.30 7.90
C GLY A 125 -11.98 8.29 6.77
N GLY A 126 -10.86 8.20 6.07
CA GLY A 126 -10.41 9.23 5.14
C GLY A 126 -10.51 8.89 3.66
N MET A 127 -11.39 7.99 3.24
CA MET A 127 -11.45 7.56 1.83
C MET A 127 -11.79 8.68 0.85
N LYS A 128 -12.64 9.62 1.23
CA LYS A 128 -12.97 10.77 0.37
C LYS A 128 -11.73 11.62 0.12
N MET A 129 -10.96 11.89 1.17
CA MET A 129 -9.74 12.66 1.08
C MET A 129 -8.68 11.91 0.24
N LEU A 130 -8.55 10.60 0.46
CA LEU A 130 -7.62 9.80 -0.31
C LEU A 130 -7.97 9.82 -1.80
N THR A 131 -9.25 9.63 -2.13
CA THR A 131 -9.73 9.69 -3.51
C THR A 131 -9.37 11.03 -4.16
N LYS A 132 -9.61 12.12 -3.45
CA LYS A 132 -9.30 13.46 -3.93
C LYS A 132 -7.82 13.65 -4.20
N ARG A 133 -6.96 13.16 -3.29
CA ARG A 133 -5.51 13.30 -3.43
C ARG A 133 -4.95 12.42 -4.54
N VAL A 134 -5.47 11.20 -4.68
CA VAL A 134 -5.08 10.31 -5.79
C VAL A 134 -5.47 10.96 -7.12
N ASN A 135 -6.70 11.48 -7.24
CA ASN A 135 -7.14 12.15 -8.45
C ASN A 135 -6.26 13.36 -8.78
N ARG A 136 -5.86 14.13 -7.78
CA ARG A 136 -4.98 15.29 -7.97
C ARG A 136 -3.64 14.90 -8.56
N VAL A 137 -3.03 13.83 -8.03
CA VAL A 137 -1.73 13.34 -8.50
C VAL A 137 -1.84 12.80 -9.93
N LEU A 138 -2.98 12.21 -10.26
CA LEU A 138 -3.24 11.69 -11.61
C LEU A 138 -3.64 12.78 -12.60
N GLY A 139 -3.85 14.01 -12.14
CA GLY A 139 -4.31 15.10 -13.01
C GLY A 139 -5.78 15.01 -13.40
N ILE A 140 -6.57 14.24 -12.64
CA ILE A 140 -8.00 14.07 -12.90
C ILE A 140 -8.76 15.15 -12.14
N LYS A 141 -9.62 15.87 -12.86
CA LYS A 141 -10.50 16.87 -12.24
C LYS A 141 -11.76 16.19 -11.74
N GLU A 142 -12.19 16.59 -10.55
CA GLU A 142 -13.43 16.13 -9.97
C GLU A 142 -14.60 16.97 -10.43
#